data_afe3ec5008dfee4d559df69afe902d02
#
_entry.id   afe3ec5008dfee4d559df69afe902d02
#
_cell.length_a   1.000
_cell.length_b   1.000
_cell.length_c   1.000
_cell.angle_alpha   90.00
_cell.angle_beta   90.00
_cell.angle_gamma   90.00
#
_symmetry.space_group_name_H-M   'P 1'
#
loop_
_entity.id
_entity.type
_entity.pdbx_description
1 polymer ?
#
loop_
_entity_poly.entity_id
_entity_poly.type
_entity_poly.pdbx_seq_one_letter_code
_entity_poly.pdbx_strand_id
1 'polypeptide(L)'
;INTPQKAVEYKNKFGVDGVMIGRASIGNPWFFNQVKHFIKTKEILESPSIEERLKVVKEHLDFSIRWKGEKLGLLEMRRHYANYFKGIQNFKPVRTQLVTLETAEEIYNVLNNVSIQYDNIEI
;
A
#
# COMPACT_ATOMS: atom_id res chain seq x y z
N ILE A 1 5.76 -9.12 -12.02
CA ILE A 1 4.87 -9.92 -11.13
C ILE A 1 3.96 -8.98 -10.37
N ASN A 2 2.68 -9.03 -10.64
CA ASN A 2 1.70 -8.14 -10.03
C ASN A 2 0.58 -8.87 -9.27
N THR A 3 0.59 -10.21 -9.28
CA THR A 3 -0.34 -11.02 -8.51
C THR A 3 0.39 -12.21 -7.87
N PRO A 4 -0.12 -12.75 -6.75
CA PRO A 4 0.45 -13.96 -6.15
C PRO A 4 0.46 -15.15 -7.12
N GLN A 5 -0.57 -15.26 -7.94
CA GLN A 5 -0.68 -16.33 -8.95
C GLN A 5 0.44 -16.24 -9.97
N LYS A 6 0.81 -15.03 -10.42
CA LYS A 6 1.92 -14.85 -11.37
C LYS A 6 3.27 -15.20 -10.77
N ALA A 7 3.47 -14.93 -9.48
CA ALA A 7 4.70 -15.31 -8.81
C ALA A 7 4.90 -16.84 -8.85
N VAL A 8 3.85 -17.60 -8.56
CA VAL A 8 3.89 -19.07 -8.63
C VAL A 8 4.02 -19.55 -10.07
N GLU A 9 3.28 -18.96 -10.99
CA GLU A 9 3.35 -19.30 -12.43
C GLU A 9 4.77 -19.15 -12.97
N TYR A 10 5.42 -18.02 -12.69
CA TYR A 10 6.78 -17.78 -13.18
C TYR A 10 7.80 -18.70 -12.53
N LYS A 11 7.67 -18.99 -11.24
CA LYS A 11 8.53 -19.94 -10.56
C LYS A 11 8.45 -21.32 -11.19
N ASN A 12 7.25 -21.80 -11.48
CA ASN A 12 7.03 -23.12 -12.08
C ASN A 12 7.42 -23.16 -13.56
N LYS A 13 7.07 -22.11 -14.31
CA LYS A 13 7.34 -22.03 -15.76
C LYS A 13 8.82 -21.99 -16.09
N PHE A 14 9.59 -21.20 -15.33
CA PHE A 14 11.01 -20.98 -15.59
C PHE A 14 11.94 -21.82 -14.71
N GLY A 15 11.41 -22.61 -13.79
CA GLY A 15 12.19 -23.48 -12.94
C GLY A 15 13.18 -22.76 -12.03
N VAL A 16 12.89 -21.51 -11.65
CA VAL A 16 13.77 -20.70 -10.79
C VAL A 16 13.52 -21.00 -9.32
N ASP A 17 14.55 -20.79 -8.48
CA ASP A 17 14.45 -21.02 -7.04
C ASP A 17 13.75 -19.88 -6.30
N GLY A 18 13.70 -18.70 -6.91
CA GLY A 18 13.04 -17.54 -6.35
C GLY A 18 12.57 -16.57 -7.42
N VAL A 19 11.70 -15.63 -7.03
CA VAL A 19 11.19 -14.58 -7.90
C VAL A 19 11.41 -13.22 -7.26
N MET A 20 11.70 -12.21 -8.09
CA MET A 20 11.84 -10.83 -7.63
C MET A 20 10.49 -10.10 -7.79
N ILE A 21 10.09 -9.42 -6.74
CA ILE A 21 8.87 -8.61 -6.74
C ILE A 21 9.29 -7.15 -6.56
N GLY A 22 9.00 -6.33 -7.57
CA GLY A 22 9.36 -4.92 -7.56
C GLY A 22 8.14 -4.01 -7.44
N ARG A 23 7.58 -3.62 -8.58
CA ARG A 23 6.50 -2.62 -8.63
C ARG A 23 5.26 -2.99 -7.82
N ALA A 24 4.90 -4.25 -7.75
CA ALA A 24 3.70 -4.70 -7.04
C ALA A 24 3.79 -4.49 -5.52
N SER A 25 4.99 -4.38 -4.96
CA SER A 25 5.18 -4.10 -3.53
C SER A 25 5.12 -2.62 -3.18
N ILE A 26 5.13 -1.71 -4.16
CA ILE A 26 5.04 -0.27 -3.91
C ILE A 26 3.64 0.06 -3.34
N GLY A 27 3.59 0.62 -2.12
CA GLY A 27 2.33 0.90 -1.43
C GLY A 27 1.52 -0.36 -1.07
N ASN A 28 2.13 -1.53 -1.14
CA ASN A 28 1.47 -2.80 -0.81
C ASN A 28 2.44 -3.74 -0.08
N PRO A 29 2.78 -3.44 1.18
CA PRO A 29 3.67 -4.30 1.96
C PRO A 29 3.08 -5.69 2.24
N TRP A 30 1.76 -5.85 2.10
CA TRP A 30 1.10 -7.14 2.28
C TRP A 30 1.30 -8.11 1.12
N PHE A 31 1.80 -7.63 -0.02
CA PHE A 31 1.93 -8.44 -1.23
C PHE A 31 2.82 -9.67 -1.02
N PHE A 32 3.92 -9.52 -0.30
CA PHE A 32 4.82 -10.64 -0.01
C PHE A 32 4.11 -11.73 0.83
N ASN A 33 3.31 -11.34 1.81
CA ASN A 33 2.52 -12.29 2.60
C ASN A 33 1.42 -12.94 1.76
N GLN A 34 0.81 -12.19 0.86
CA GLN A 34 -0.18 -12.72 -0.08
C GLN A 34 0.43 -13.79 -1.00
N VAL A 35 1.65 -13.55 -1.50
CA VAL A 35 2.37 -14.53 -2.32
C VAL A 35 2.69 -15.78 -1.50
N LYS A 36 3.23 -15.62 -0.29
CA LYS A 36 3.56 -16.75 0.59
C LYS A 36 2.33 -17.58 0.92
N HIS A 37 1.22 -16.92 1.23
CA HIS A 37 -0.03 -17.60 1.54
C HIS A 37 -0.54 -18.40 0.33
N PHE A 38 -0.50 -17.82 -0.86
CA PHE A 38 -0.90 -18.50 -2.09
C PHE A 38 -0.02 -19.71 -2.42
N ILE A 39 1.30 -19.59 -2.21
CA ILE A 39 2.21 -20.71 -2.40
C ILE A 39 1.86 -21.89 -1.50
N LYS A 40 1.52 -21.60 -0.23
CA LYS A 40 1.19 -22.63 0.76
C LYS A 40 -0.17 -23.27 0.57
N THR A 41 -1.20 -22.47 0.28
CA THR A 41 -2.61 -22.91 0.35
C THR A 41 -3.32 -22.89 -0.99
N LYS A 42 -2.75 -22.20 -1.99
CA LYS A 42 -3.38 -21.87 -3.28
C LYS A 42 -4.65 -21.03 -3.12
N GLU A 43 -4.83 -20.42 -1.98
CA GLU A 43 -5.93 -19.50 -1.69
C GLU A 43 -5.44 -18.07 -1.67
N ILE A 44 -6.30 -17.14 -2.11
CA ILE A 44 -5.98 -15.71 -2.07
C ILE A 44 -6.27 -15.17 -0.69
N LEU A 45 -5.25 -14.55 -0.07
CA LEU A 45 -5.41 -13.88 1.22
C LEU A 45 -6.27 -12.62 1.04
N GLU A 46 -7.18 -12.36 1.98
CA GLU A 46 -8.01 -11.16 1.95
C GLU A 46 -7.17 -9.89 1.99
N SER A 47 -7.65 -8.87 1.27
CA SER A 47 -7.03 -7.55 1.30
C SER A 47 -7.17 -6.90 2.67
N PRO A 48 -6.19 -6.10 3.11
CA PRO A 48 -6.28 -5.42 4.40
C PRO A 48 -7.45 -4.42 4.45
N SER A 49 -8.00 -4.22 5.64
CA SER A 49 -9.04 -3.22 5.88
C SER A 49 -8.49 -1.79 5.71
N ILE A 50 -9.40 -0.80 5.63
CA ILE A 50 -8.99 0.61 5.59
C ILE A 50 -8.20 0.98 6.85
N GLU A 51 -8.62 0.50 8.02
CA GLU A 51 -7.90 0.79 9.27
C GLU A 51 -6.49 0.22 9.27
N GLU A 52 -6.30 -1.00 8.79
CA GLU A 52 -4.98 -1.59 8.65
C GLU A 52 -4.11 -0.81 7.67
N ARG A 53 -4.68 -0.41 6.54
CA ARG A 53 -3.98 0.40 5.54
C ARG A 53 -3.55 1.75 6.11
N LEU A 54 -4.44 2.42 6.86
CA LEU A 54 -4.13 3.69 7.50
C LEU A 54 -3.02 3.56 8.53
N LYS A 55 -3.07 2.52 9.34
CA LYS A 55 -2.03 2.27 10.34
C LYS A 55 -0.66 2.13 9.69
N VAL A 56 -0.57 1.30 8.66
CA VAL A 56 0.70 1.04 7.99
C VAL A 56 1.19 2.25 7.19
N VAL A 57 0.29 2.97 6.52
CA VAL A 57 0.68 4.17 5.77
C VAL A 57 1.19 5.27 6.69
N LYS A 58 0.60 5.42 7.89
CA LYS A 58 1.08 6.39 8.89
C LYS A 58 2.45 6.00 9.42
N GLU A 59 2.68 4.73 9.70
CA GLU A 59 4.00 4.23 10.11
C GLU A 59 5.04 4.47 9.02
N HIS A 60 4.71 4.18 7.77
CA HIS A 60 5.59 4.40 6.63
C HIS A 60 5.92 5.89 6.46
N LEU A 61 4.91 6.75 6.57
CA LEU A 61 5.11 8.20 6.52
C LEU A 61 6.03 8.69 7.64
N ASP A 62 5.81 8.23 8.86
CA ASP A 62 6.65 8.60 10.01
C ASP A 62 8.11 8.19 9.79
N PHE A 63 8.36 6.97 9.34
CA PHE A 63 9.71 6.52 9.00
C PHE A 63 10.33 7.34 7.89
N SER A 64 9.59 7.65 6.85
CA SER A 64 10.08 8.45 5.73
C SER A 64 10.52 9.84 6.18
N ILE A 65 9.72 10.48 7.05
CA ILE A 65 10.04 11.80 7.62
C ILE A 65 11.26 11.73 8.53
N ARG A 66 11.36 10.73 9.38
CA ARG A 66 12.51 10.55 10.29
C ARG A 66 13.81 10.37 9.53
N TRP A 67 13.80 9.61 8.45
CA TRP A 67 14.99 9.31 7.67
C TRP A 67 15.41 10.42 6.74
N LYS A 68 14.46 11.12 6.13
CA LYS A 68 14.73 12.04 5.01
C LYS A 68 14.33 13.47 5.28
N GLY A 69 13.73 13.74 6.43
CA GLY A 69 13.15 15.03 6.75
C GLY A 69 11.73 15.19 6.19
N GLU A 70 11.03 16.21 6.67
CA GLU A 70 9.62 16.40 6.32
C GLU A 70 9.40 16.60 4.83
N LYS A 71 10.13 17.52 4.20
CA LYS A 71 9.93 17.85 2.79
C LYS A 71 10.16 16.64 1.87
N LEU A 72 11.30 16.00 1.99
CA LEU A 72 11.65 14.86 1.14
C LEU A 72 10.84 13.62 1.48
N GLY A 73 10.58 13.40 2.76
CA GLY A 73 9.74 12.30 3.21
C GLY A 73 8.34 12.37 2.65
N LEU A 74 7.71 13.54 2.65
CA LEU A 74 6.39 13.74 2.07
C LEU A 74 6.39 13.51 0.56
N LEU A 75 7.41 14.01 -0.15
CA LEU A 75 7.52 13.84 -1.60
C LEU A 75 7.65 12.36 -1.98
N GLU A 76 8.44 11.60 -1.26
CA GLU A 76 8.63 10.19 -1.55
C GLU A 76 7.38 9.34 -1.28
N MET A 77 6.58 9.71 -0.28
CA MET A 77 5.35 9.00 0.01
C MET A 77 4.28 9.15 -1.07
N ARG A 78 4.35 10.20 -1.90
CA ARG A 78 3.33 10.47 -2.93
C ARG A 78 3.12 9.29 -3.88
N ARG A 79 4.16 8.60 -4.27
CA ARG A 79 4.07 7.44 -5.17
C ARG A 79 3.41 6.21 -4.52
N HIS A 80 3.34 6.17 -3.20
CA HIS A 80 2.79 5.03 -2.48
C HIS A 80 1.30 5.13 -2.22
N TYR A 81 0.75 6.35 -2.09
CA TYR A 81 -0.64 6.54 -1.69
C TYR A 81 -1.65 5.87 -2.62
N ALA A 82 -1.44 5.95 -3.92
CA ALA A 82 -2.34 5.34 -4.89
C ALA A 82 -2.48 3.83 -4.69
N ASN A 83 -1.39 3.15 -4.36
CA ASN A 83 -1.39 1.72 -4.14
C ASN A 83 -1.92 1.33 -2.75
N TYR A 84 -1.61 2.13 -1.72
CA TYR A 84 -2.15 1.89 -0.38
C TYR A 84 -3.67 1.90 -0.35
N PHE A 85 -4.29 2.76 -1.15
CA PHE A 85 -5.74 2.95 -1.17
C PHE A 85 -6.39 2.45 -2.47
N LYS A 86 -5.72 1.57 -3.17
CA LYS A 86 -6.25 0.98 -4.41
C LYS A 86 -7.54 0.21 -4.14
N GLY A 87 -8.53 0.42 -4.99
CA GLY A 87 -9.83 -0.26 -4.89
C GLY A 87 -10.88 0.47 -4.08
N ILE A 88 -10.54 1.57 -3.41
CA ILE A 88 -11.51 2.38 -2.66
C ILE A 88 -12.22 3.31 -3.61
N GLN A 89 -13.56 3.22 -3.63
CA GLN A 89 -14.39 4.07 -4.49
C GLN A 89 -14.38 5.53 -4.00
N ASN A 90 -14.44 6.45 -4.96
CA ASN A 90 -14.52 7.89 -4.68
C ASN A 90 -13.35 8.45 -3.86
N PHE A 91 -12.19 7.83 -3.98
CA PHE A 91 -11.00 8.22 -3.23
C PHE A 91 -10.18 9.33 -3.92
N LYS A 92 -10.47 9.65 -5.17
CA LYS A 92 -9.71 10.63 -5.96
C LYS A 92 -9.51 12.00 -5.27
N PRO A 93 -10.53 12.62 -4.64
CA PRO A 93 -10.33 13.89 -3.95
C PRO A 93 -9.32 13.77 -2.80
N VAL A 94 -9.38 12.72 -2.03
CA VAL A 94 -8.45 12.48 -0.92
C VAL A 94 -7.04 12.24 -1.45
N ARG A 95 -6.90 11.43 -2.50
CA ARG A 95 -5.60 11.18 -3.12
C ARG A 95 -4.97 12.46 -3.64
N THR A 96 -5.76 13.34 -4.25
CA THR A 96 -5.29 14.64 -4.72
C THR A 96 -4.74 15.47 -3.55
N GLN A 97 -5.43 15.50 -2.41
CA GLN A 97 -4.94 16.18 -1.22
C GLN A 97 -3.61 15.59 -0.72
N LEU A 98 -3.52 14.27 -0.65
CA LEU A 98 -2.30 13.58 -0.19
C LEU A 98 -1.06 13.89 -1.03
N VAL A 99 -1.24 14.10 -2.33
CA VAL A 99 -0.11 14.37 -3.23
C VAL A 99 0.16 15.86 -3.45
N THR A 100 -0.64 16.76 -2.88
CA THR A 100 -0.49 18.20 -3.04
C THR A 100 -0.16 18.94 -1.75
N LEU A 101 -0.55 18.41 -0.59
CA LEU A 101 -0.27 19.02 0.72
C LEU A 101 1.23 18.98 1.03
N GLU A 102 1.73 20.02 1.67
CA GLU A 102 3.17 20.23 1.88
C GLU A 102 3.64 20.05 3.32
N THR A 103 2.73 19.84 4.28
CA THR A 103 3.06 19.63 5.69
C THR A 103 2.60 18.27 6.19
N ALA A 104 3.38 17.70 7.12
CA ALA A 104 3.02 16.42 7.73
C ALA A 104 1.72 16.49 8.51
N GLU A 105 1.49 17.59 9.22
CA GLU A 105 0.26 17.79 10.00
C GLU A 105 -0.98 17.73 9.12
N GLU A 106 -0.97 18.39 7.97
CA GLU A 106 -2.07 18.37 7.02
C GLU A 106 -2.31 16.94 6.46
N ILE A 107 -1.25 16.23 6.15
CA ILE A 107 -1.35 14.83 5.66
C ILE A 107 -1.96 13.93 6.74
N TYR A 108 -1.50 14.01 7.98
CA TYR A 108 -2.06 13.24 9.08
C TYR A 108 -3.54 13.56 9.32
N ASN A 109 -3.93 14.82 9.20
CA ASN A 109 -5.33 15.22 9.32
C ASN A 109 -6.20 14.59 8.23
N VAL A 110 -5.72 14.57 6.98
CA VAL A 110 -6.43 13.92 5.87
C VAL A 110 -6.56 12.42 6.12
N LEU A 111 -5.49 11.76 6.54
CA LEU A 111 -5.50 10.33 6.84
C LEU A 111 -6.46 9.99 7.99
N ASN A 112 -6.51 10.81 9.02
CA ASN A 112 -7.45 10.61 10.12
C ASN A 112 -8.91 10.77 9.66
N ASN A 113 -9.18 11.70 8.74
CA ASN A 113 -10.52 11.89 8.19
C ASN A 113 -10.94 10.72 7.28
N VAL A 114 -10.02 10.05 6.63
CA VAL A 114 -10.31 8.86 5.82
C VAL A 114 -10.97 7.78 6.67
N SER A 115 -10.50 7.56 7.88
CA SER A 115 -11.11 6.59 8.81
C SER A 115 -12.59 6.90 9.07
N ILE A 116 -12.94 8.18 9.21
CA ILE A 116 -14.31 8.61 9.45
C ILE A 116 -15.19 8.48 8.21
N GLN A 117 -14.67 8.89 7.04
CA GLN A 117 -15.43 8.93 5.79
C GLN A 117 -15.66 7.55 5.17
N TYR A 118 -14.74 6.62 5.36
CA TYR A 118 -14.73 5.33 4.67
C TYR A 118 -14.86 4.13 5.62
N ASP A 119 -15.20 4.36 6.86
CA ASP A 119 -15.27 3.33 7.91
C ASP A 119 -16.25 2.19 7.59
N ASN A 120 -17.32 2.48 6.87
CA ASN A 120 -18.38 1.53 6.52
C ASN A 120 -18.27 1.00 5.09
N ILE A 121 -17.17 1.25 4.39
CA ILE A 121 -16.98 0.81 3.01
C ILE A 121 -16.21 -0.49 2.97
N GLU A 122 -16.81 -1.52 2.37
CA GLU A 122 -16.12 -2.77 2.09
C GLU A 122 -15.20 -2.61 0.87
N ILE A 123 -14.02 -3.15 0.98
CA ILE A 123 -13.00 -3.08 -0.06
C ILE A 123 -12.90 -4.44 -0.77
#